data_0d4ef946b614606516e4c5fdae74fe5d
#
_entry.id   0d4ef946b614606516e4c5fdae74fe5d
#
_cell.length_a   1.000
_cell.length_b   1.000
_cell.length_c   1.000
_cell.angle_alpha   90.00
_cell.angle_beta   90.00
_cell.angle_gamma   90.00
#
_symmetry.space_group_name_H-M   'P 1'
#
loop_
_entity.id
_entity.type
_entity.pdbx_description
1 polymer ?
#
loop_
_entity_poly.entity_id
_entity_poly.type
_entity_poly.pdbx_seq_one_letter_code
_entity_poly.pdbx_strand_id
1 'polypeptide(L)'
;MNEQLLFRRAAAADIPRIMRIIARAQAQMRAAGSLQWQDGYPAESDIARDIGRGDGYVLSLPAADPVAGSAGSALPDRDSLPDMLPGGSAAGEAVAYGAAVFDGEPAYAGIEGRWLTDGAYVVLHRLAVAGGMQGRGLATAFLRRVGELARRRGVCAFRVDTNFDNRRMLRLLEKEGFRFCGTVRYAGGERLAFEKRL
;
A
#
# COMPACT_ATOMS: atom_id res chain seq x y z
N MET A 1 -10.28 -10.45 -17.41
CA MET A 1 -8.85 -10.36 -17.77
C MET A 1 -8.06 -10.52 -16.48
N ASN A 2 -7.36 -11.63 -16.34
CA ASN A 2 -6.54 -11.93 -15.16
C ASN A 2 -5.13 -11.40 -15.48
N GLU A 3 -4.95 -10.06 -15.42
CA GLU A 3 -3.62 -9.47 -15.44
C GLU A 3 -2.89 -9.97 -14.21
N GLN A 4 -1.85 -10.75 -14.41
CA GLN A 4 -1.10 -11.41 -13.37
C GLN A 4 -0.28 -10.37 -12.61
N LEU A 5 -0.86 -9.79 -11.53
CA LEU A 5 -0.18 -8.80 -10.69
C LEU A 5 1.07 -9.42 -10.05
N LEU A 6 2.19 -8.76 -10.22
CA LEU A 6 3.46 -9.12 -9.59
C LEU A 6 3.60 -8.37 -8.26
N PHE A 7 3.75 -9.10 -7.16
CA PHE A 7 4.12 -8.53 -5.86
C PHE A 7 5.64 -8.64 -5.67
N ARG A 8 6.31 -7.50 -5.58
CA ARG A 8 7.78 -7.42 -5.47
C ARG A 8 8.24 -6.31 -4.52
N ARG A 9 9.50 -6.37 -4.10
CA ARG A 9 10.14 -5.23 -3.43
C ARG A 9 10.16 -4.02 -4.36
N ALA A 10 9.92 -2.85 -3.79
CA ALA A 10 10.10 -1.59 -4.47
C ALA A 10 11.60 -1.29 -4.63
N ALA A 11 11.95 -0.67 -5.75
CA ALA A 11 13.30 -0.19 -6.06
C ALA A 11 13.31 1.35 -6.12
N ALA A 12 14.49 1.96 -6.07
CA ALA A 12 14.61 3.42 -6.18
C ALA A 12 13.98 3.97 -7.47
N ALA A 13 14.02 3.21 -8.56
CA ALA A 13 13.37 3.58 -9.82
C ALA A 13 11.83 3.67 -9.73
N ASP A 14 11.21 3.05 -8.71
CA ASP A 14 9.76 3.12 -8.50
C ASP A 14 9.34 4.41 -7.78
N ILE A 15 10.26 5.13 -7.12
CA ILE A 15 9.94 6.29 -6.27
C ILE A 15 9.08 7.33 -6.99
N PRO A 16 9.41 7.78 -8.20
CA PRO A 16 8.58 8.79 -8.88
C PRO A 16 7.15 8.32 -9.12
N ARG A 17 6.96 7.04 -9.42
CA ARG A 17 5.63 6.45 -9.61
C ARG A 17 4.88 6.31 -8.27
N ILE A 18 5.55 5.83 -7.24
CA ILE A 18 4.99 5.70 -5.88
C ILE A 18 4.53 7.07 -5.38
N MET A 19 5.33 8.12 -5.55
CA MET A 19 4.97 9.48 -5.12
C MET A 19 3.73 10.01 -5.84
N ARG A 20 3.54 9.71 -7.13
CA ARG A 20 2.28 10.04 -7.84
C ARG A 20 1.08 9.29 -7.25
N ILE A 21 1.23 8.02 -6.90
CA ILE A 21 0.17 7.23 -6.24
C ILE A 21 -0.19 7.86 -4.89
N ILE A 22 0.81 8.21 -4.07
CA ILE A 22 0.65 8.82 -2.76
C ILE A 22 -0.01 10.20 -2.87
N ALA A 23 0.47 11.08 -3.74
CA ALA A 23 -0.09 12.42 -3.93
C ALA A 23 -1.58 12.35 -4.29
N ARG A 24 -1.96 11.40 -5.15
CA ARG A 24 -3.37 11.18 -5.50
C ARG A 24 -4.19 10.63 -4.33
N ALA A 25 -3.63 9.74 -3.52
CA ALA A 25 -4.28 9.24 -2.30
C ALA A 25 -4.48 10.37 -1.28
N GLN A 26 -3.48 11.24 -1.07
CA GLN A 26 -3.57 12.44 -0.22
C GLN A 26 -4.70 13.38 -0.70
N ALA A 27 -4.76 13.66 -2.01
CA ALA A 27 -5.82 14.50 -2.59
C ALA A 27 -7.22 13.89 -2.38
N GLN A 28 -7.36 12.57 -2.53
CA GLN A 28 -8.63 11.87 -2.30
C GLN A 28 -9.04 11.88 -0.82
N MET A 29 -8.09 11.70 0.10
CA MET A 29 -8.35 11.80 1.54
C MET A 29 -8.80 13.22 1.91
N ARG A 30 -8.13 14.25 1.41
CA ARG A 30 -8.52 15.65 1.59
C ARG A 30 -9.95 15.92 1.10
N ALA A 31 -10.26 15.47 -0.12
CA ALA A 31 -11.59 15.62 -0.70
C ALA A 31 -12.69 14.89 0.10
N ALA A 32 -12.32 13.82 0.84
CA ALA A 32 -13.21 13.09 1.75
C ALA A 32 -13.24 13.68 3.16
N GLY A 33 -12.57 14.82 3.43
CA GLY A 33 -12.50 15.47 4.73
C GLY A 33 -11.56 14.79 5.73
N SER A 34 -10.72 13.83 5.29
CA SER A 34 -9.77 13.17 6.17
C SER A 34 -8.52 14.03 6.38
N LEU A 35 -8.07 14.11 7.63
CA LEU A 35 -6.82 14.78 8.01
C LEU A 35 -5.59 13.85 7.87
N GLN A 36 -5.80 12.57 7.56
CA GLN A 36 -4.70 11.63 7.38
C GLN A 36 -3.85 12.05 6.17
N TRP A 37 -2.52 12.05 6.34
CA TRP A 37 -1.54 12.37 5.31
C TRP A 37 -1.59 13.82 4.76
N GLN A 38 -2.07 14.78 5.54
CA GLN A 38 -2.21 16.16 5.05
C GLN A 38 -1.01 17.07 5.39
N ASP A 39 -0.12 16.66 6.30
CA ASP A 39 1.03 17.46 6.76
C ASP A 39 2.34 17.10 6.01
N GLY A 40 2.23 16.85 4.70
CA GLY A 40 3.39 16.46 3.87
C GLY A 40 3.87 15.03 4.06
N TYR A 41 3.20 14.24 4.89
CA TYR A 41 3.46 12.81 5.07
C TYR A 41 2.51 11.97 4.20
N PRO A 42 2.95 10.84 3.61
CA PRO A 42 4.34 10.42 3.46
C PRO A 42 5.08 11.30 2.44
N ALA A 43 6.33 11.64 2.76
CA ALA A 43 7.24 12.33 1.86
C ALA A 43 8.09 11.33 1.06
N GLU A 44 8.78 11.82 0.03
CA GLU A 44 9.71 10.99 -0.76
C GLU A 44 10.81 10.35 0.11
N SER A 45 11.30 11.07 1.12
CA SER A 45 12.27 10.55 2.08
C SER A 45 11.76 9.35 2.89
N ASP A 46 10.45 9.28 3.16
CA ASP A 46 9.85 8.13 3.84
C ASP A 46 9.85 6.91 2.93
N ILE A 47 9.51 7.10 1.66
CA ILE A 47 9.52 6.03 0.65
C ILE A 47 10.94 5.55 0.39
N ALA A 48 11.90 6.46 0.25
CA ALA A 48 13.30 6.12 0.08
C ALA A 48 13.84 5.32 1.28
N ARG A 49 13.43 5.68 2.50
CA ARG A 49 13.78 4.95 3.72
C ARG A 49 13.19 3.54 3.74
N ASP A 50 11.92 3.38 3.39
CA ASP A 50 11.27 2.07 3.30
C ASP A 50 11.98 1.16 2.30
N ILE A 51 12.34 1.72 1.13
CA ILE A 51 13.07 0.99 0.09
C ILE A 51 14.47 0.61 0.57
N GLY A 52 15.18 1.55 1.19
CA GLY A 52 16.53 1.32 1.72
C GLY A 52 16.59 0.24 2.80
N ARG A 53 15.53 0.08 3.59
CA ARG A 53 15.37 -0.99 4.59
C ARG A 53 14.87 -2.30 4.00
N GLY A 54 14.41 -2.31 2.74
CA GLY A 54 13.79 -3.47 2.11
C GLY A 54 12.35 -3.73 2.57
N ASP A 55 11.70 -2.74 3.19
CA ASP A 55 10.32 -2.80 3.70
C ASP A 55 9.30 -2.35 2.64
N GLY A 56 9.73 -1.57 1.63
CA GLY A 56 8.88 -1.10 0.55
C GLY A 56 8.51 -2.22 -0.44
N TYR A 57 7.21 -2.37 -0.72
CA TYR A 57 6.68 -3.33 -1.70
C TYR A 57 5.73 -2.65 -2.66
N VAL A 58 5.63 -3.20 -3.87
CA VAL A 58 4.65 -2.78 -4.88
C VAL A 58 3.88 -3.97 -5.43
N LEU A 59 2.63 -3.73 -5.82
CA LEU A 59 1.99 -4.51 -6.88
C LEU A 59 2.28 -3.81 -8.19
N SER A 60 2.73 -4.54 -9.19
CA SER A 60 2.95 -4.03 -10.54
C SER A 60 2.19 -4.86 -11.56
N LEU A 61 1.81 -4.22 -12.65
CA LEU A 61 1.40 -4.89 -13.87
C LEU A 61 2.63 -5.56 -14.49
N PRO A 62 2.50 -6.68 -15.20
CA PRO A 62 3.60 -7.21 -15.97
C PRO A 62 4.11 -6.16 -16.96
N ALA A 63 5.41 -6.16 -17.24
CA ALA A 63 5.92 -5.35 -18.34
C ALA A 63 5.20 -5.80 -19.62
N ALA A 64 4.74 -4.85 -20.42
CA ALA A 64 4.27 -5.18 -21.75
C ALA A 64 5.45 -5.77 -22.52
N ASP A 65 5.30 -6.98 -23.04
CA ASP A 65 6.28 -7.52 -23.97
C ASP A 65 6.47 -6.50 -25.09
N PRO A 66 7.70 -6.16 -25.49
CA PRO A 66 7.93 -5.35 -26.66
C PRO A 66 7.43 -6.14 -27.88
N VAL A 67 6.15 -5.94 -28.23
CA VAL A 67 5.56 -6.55 -29.42
C VAL A 67 6.34 -6.04 -30.61
N ALA A 68 7.04 -6.94 -31.25
CA ALA A 68 7.59 -6.75 -32.59
C ALA A 68 6.47 -6.25 -33.52
N GLY A 69 6.68 -5.09 -34.10
CA GLY A 69 5.90 -4.34 -35.06
C GLY A 69 4.63 -4.97 -35.62
N SER A 70 3.51 -4.29 -35.39
CA SER A 70 2.47 -4.21 -36.41
C SER A 70 2.03 -2.75 -36.51
N ALA A 71 2.25 -2.19 -37.69
CA ALA A 71 1.79 -0.88 -38.09
C ALA A 71 0.26 -0.85 -38.18
N GLY A 72 -0.33 0.24 -37.68
CA GLY A 72 -1.66 0.67 -38.13
C GLY A 72 -2.80 0.36 -37.16
N SER A 73 -3.06 1.27 -36.23
CA SER A 73 -4.43 1.66 -35.87
C SER A 73 -4.41 2.93 -35.03
N ALA A 74 -5.37 3.82 -35.26
CA ALA A 74 -5.50 5.15 -34.73
C ALA A 74 -5.28 5.23 -33.19
N LEU A 75 -4.52 6.25 -32.76
CA LEU A 75 -4.29 6.59 -31.36
C LEU A 75 -5.63 6.99 -30.71
N PRO A 76 -5.99 6.41 -29.56
CA PRO A 76 -7.08 6.94 -28.75
C PRO A 76 -6.69 8.30 -28.15
N ASP A 77 -7.70 9.15 -27.97
CA ASP A 77 -7.60 10.52 -27.48
C ASP A 77 -6.79 10.63 -26.20
N ARG A 78 -5.90 11.60 -26.14
CA ARG A 78 -4.91 11.82 -25.07
C ARG A 78 -5.52 12.07 -23.68
N ASP A 79 -6.78 12.43 -23.60
CA ASP A 79 -7.47 12.77 -22.34
C ASP A 79 -8.12 11.57 -21.65
N SER A 80 -8.11 10.39 -22.27
CA SER A 80 -8.75 9.17 -21.75
C SER A 80 -7.78 8.11 -21.23
N LEU A 81 -6.46 8.33 -21.28
CA LEU A 81 -5.47 7.37 -20.80
C LEU A 81 -5.18 7.60 -19.32
N PRO A 82 -5.26 6.58 -18.46
CA PRO A 82 -4.75 6.67 -17.11
C PRO A 82 -3.22 6.86 -17.19
N ASP A 83 -2.74 8.02 -16.77
CA ASP A 83 -1.39 8.51 -16.44
C ASP A 83 -0.23 7.49 -16.66
N MET A 84 -0.12 6.95 -17.87
CA MET A 84 0.97 6.03 -18.28
C MET A 84 2.09 6.84 -18.92
N LEU A 85 3.18 7.05 -18.18
CA LEU A 85 4.40 7.64 -18.75
C LEU A 85 5.32 6.54 -19.35
N PRO A 86 6.00 6.83 -20.48
CA PRO A 86 7.03 5.95 -21.03
C PRO A 86 8.24 5.97 -20.09
N GLY A 87 8.56 4.84 -19.49
CA GLY A 87 9.67 4.66 -18.56
C GLY A 87 9.48 3.42 -17.69
N GLY A 88 8.82 2.40 -18.23
CA GLY A 88 8.62 1.12 -17.54
C GLY A 88 9.97 0.47 -17.22
N SER A 89 10.27 0.30 -15.94
CA SER A 89 11.26 -0.66 -15.47
C SER A 89 10.91 -2.02 -16.09
N ALA A 90 11.91 -2.87 -16.38
CA ALA A 90 11.72 -4.25 -16.80
C ALA A 90 10.81 -5.08 -15.85
N ALA A 91 10.47 -4.54 -14.70
CA ALA A 91 9.62 -5.13 -13.68
C ALA A 91 8.13 -4.70 -13.73
N GLY A 92 7.71 -3.94 -14.75
CA GLY A 92 6.33 -3.46 -14.91
C GLY A 92 5.98 -2.24 -14.04
N GLU A 93 4.85 -1.59 -14.35
CA GLU A 93 4.42 -0.35 -13.69
C GLU A 93 3.76 -0.62 -12.33
N ALA A 94 4.19 0.10 -11.28
CA ALA A 94 3.59 0.01 -9.97
C ALA A 94 2.16 0.57 -9.95
N VAL A 95 1.20 -0.22 -9.46
CA VAL A 95 -0.22 0.13 -9.30
C VAL A 95 -0.69 0.18 -7.85
N ALA A 96 0.11 -0.32 -6.91
CA ALA A 96 -0.09 -0.13 -5.48
C ALA A 96 1.27 -0.14 -4.78
N TYR A 97 1.34 0.56 -3.65
CA TYR A 97 2.51 0.61 -2.77
C TYR A 97 2.11 0.42 -1.32
N GLY A 98 2.99 -0.13 -0.51
CA GLY A 98 2.91 -0.21 0.94
C GLY A 98 4.24 -0.65 1.54
N ALA A 99 4.47 -0.29 2.81
CA ALA A 99 5.65 -0.73 3.56
C ALA A 99 5.27 -1.84 4.54
N ALA A 100 5.85 -3.02 4.37
CA ALA A 100 5.66 -4.18 5.26
C ALA A 100 6.87 -4.31 6.19
N VAL A 101 6.70 -3.85 7.42
CA VAL A 101 7.76 -3.75 8.45
C VAL A 101 7.68 -4.94 9.39
N PHE A 102 8.80 -5.60 9.62
CA PHE A 102 8.92 -6.78 10.49
C PHE A 102 9.66 -6.48 11.80
N ASP A 103 10.28 -5.31 11.91
CA ASP A 103 11.07 -4.90 13.09
C ASP A 103 10.20 -4.32 14.23
N GLY A 104 8.87 -4.38 14.05
CA GLY A 104 7.90 -3.83 14.99
C GLY A 104 7.57 -2.36 14.73
N GLU A 105 6.66 -1.84 15.54
CA GLU A 105 6.22 -0.43 15.53
C GLU A 105 6.25 0.08 16.97
N PRO A 106 7.12 1.05 17.30
CA PRO A 106 7.26 1.54 18.68
C PRO A 106 5.96 2.02 19.31
N ALA A 107 5.08 2.67 18.54
CA ALA A 107 3.79 3.15 19.02
C ALA A 107 2.87 2.00 19.49
N TYR A 108 3.10 0.79 19.02
CA TYR A 108 2.26 -0.37 19.34
C TYR A 108 2.49 -0.93 20.76
N ALA A 109 3.62 -0.60 21.38
CA ALA A 109 3.89 -0.96 22.77
C ALA A 109 2.93 -0.22 23.75
N GLY A 110 2.46 0.96 23.37
CA GLY A 110 1.55 1.79 24.15
C GLY A 110 0.07 1.65 23.76
N ILE A 111 -0.35 0.50 23.24
CA ILE A 111 -1.76 0.31 22.85
C ILE A 111 -2.71 0.50 24.04
N GLU A 112 -3.71 1.35 23.89
CA GLU A 112 -4.87 1.43 24.75
C GLU A 112 -5.90 0.38 24.30
N GLY A 113 -5.77 -0.81 24.83
CA GLY A 113 -6.50 -2.03 24.42
C GLY A 113 -5.62 -3.25 24.55
N ARG A 114 -5.82 -4.25 23.69
CA ARG A 114 -5.05 -5.49 23.72
C ARG A 114 -4.90 -6.11 22.34
N TRP A 115 -3.67 -6.46 21.97
CA TRP A 115 -3.39 -7.26 20.80
C TRP A 115 -3.93 -8.69 20.94
N LEU A 116 -4.24 -9.33 19.82
CA LEU A 116 -4.71 -10.73 19.78
C LEU A 116 -3.59 -11.73 20.05
N THR A 117 -2.33 -11.30 19.82
CA THR A 117 -1.13 -12.14 19.95
C THR A 117 0.00 -11.34 20.62
N ASP A 118 0.88 -12.04 21.31
CA ASP A 118 2.06 -11.46 21.97
C ASP A 118 3.35 -11.71 21.19
N GLY A 119 3.30 -12.42 20.05
CA GLY A 119 4.48 -12.80 19.26
C GLY A 119 4.89 -11.77 18.21
N ALA A 120 5.84 -12.18 17.37
CA ALA A 120 6.30 -11.40 16.23
C ALA A 120 5.14 -11.10 15.25
N TYR A 121 5.17 -9.92 14.68
CA TYR A 121 4.12 -9.45 13.76
C TYR A 121 4.71 -8.67 12.60
N VAL A 122 3.97 -8.62 11.49
CA VAL A 122 4.21 -7.67 10.42
C VAL A 122 3.27 -6.47 10.57
N VAL A 123 3.79 -5.27 10.29
CA VAL A 123 2.98 -4.05 10.20
C VAL A 123 2.92 -3.60 8.75
N LEU A 124 1.75 -3.18 8.29
CA LEU A 124 1.62 -2.53 6.99
C LEU A 124 1.37 -1.04 7.16
N HIS A 125 2.29 -0.24 6.67
CA HIS A 125 2.19 1.21 6.58
C HIS A 125 1.97 1.68 5.15
N ARG A 126 1.38 2.85 4.99
CA ARG A 126 1.34 3.63 3.74
C ARG A 126 0.71 2.93 2.54
N LEU A 127 -0.27 2.02 2.77
CA LEU A 127 -0.95 1.37 1.67
C LEU A 127 -1.70 2.40 0.80
N ALA A 128 -1.31 2.47 -0.46
CA ALA A 128 -1.92 3.33 -1.46
C ALA A 128 -2.09 2.58 -2.80
N VAL A 129 -3.16 2.90 -3.53
CA VAL A 129 -3.51 2.31 -4.82
C VAL A 129 -3.61 3.40 -5.87
N ALA A 130 -3.08 3.13 -7.06
CA ALA A 130 -3.08 4.06 -8.19
C ALA A 130 -4.49 4.55 -8.53
N GLY A 131 -4.60 5.82 -8.91
CA GLY A 131 -5.84 6.42 -9.37
C GLY A 131 -6.39 5.67 -10.59
N GLY A 132 -7.73 5.55 -10.67
CA GLY A 132 -8.39 4.78 -11.73
C GLY A 132 -8.33 3.26 -11.57
N MET A 133 -7.56 2.75 -10.60
CA MET A 133 -7.45 1.32 -10.32
C MET A 133 -8.18 0.91 -9.02
N GLN A 134 -8.87 1.85 -8.37
CA GLN A 134 -9.65 1.55 -7.17
C GLN A 134 -10.87 0.70 -7.51
N GLY A 135 -11.36 -0.06 -6.52
CA GLY A 135 -12.48 -1.00 -6.71
C GLY A 135 -12.11 -2.30 -7.41
N ARG A 136 -10.89 -2.44 -7.94
CA ARG A 136 -10.39 -3.66 -8.61
C ARG A 136 -9.77 -4.68 -7.66
N GLY A 137 -9.89 -4.51 -6.34
CA GLY A 137 -9.38 -5.45 -5.34
C GLY A 137 -7.87 -5.35 -5.07
N LEU A 138 -7.16 -4.34 -5.60
CA LEU A 138 -5.69 -4.23 -5.45
C LEU A 138 -5.24 -4.10 -3.99
N ALA A 139 -5.97 -3.33 -3.17
CA ALA A 139 -5.66 -3.22 -1.74
C ALA A 139 -5.83 -4.56 -1.01
N THR A 140 -6.89 -5.31 -1.33
CA THR A 140 -7.12 -6.69 -0.86
C THR A 140 -5.97 -7.60 -1.29
N ALA A 141 -5.59 -7.57 -2.56
CA ALA A 141 -4.48 -8.36 -3.09
C ALA A 141 -3.18 -8.03 -2.36
N PHE A 142 -2.90 -6.74 -2.13
CA PHE A 142 -1.71 -6.30 -1.40
C PHE A 142 -1.67 -6.86 0.03
N LEU A 143 -2.75 -6.71 0.81
CA LEU A 143 -2.86 -7.26 2.17
C LEU A 143 -2.61 -8.77 2.18
N ARG A 144 -3.20 -9.51 1.25
CA ARG A 144 -3.04 -10.97 1.15
C ARG A 144 -1.58 -11.34 0.84
N ARG A 145 -0.91 -10.64 -0.07
CA ARG A 145 0.50 -10.86 -0.39
C ARG A 145 1.43 -10.57 0.79
N VAL A 146 1.15 -9.52 1.57
CA VAL A 146 1.88 -9.24 2.82
C VAL A 146 1.65 -10.36 3.84
N GLY A 147 0.43 -10.84 3.99
CA GLY A 147 0.12 -11.98 4.87
C GLY A 147 0.85 -13.27 4.44
N GLU A 148 0.91 -13.56 3.13
CA GLU A 148 1.68 -14.69 2.59
C GLU A 148 3.19 -14.53 2.85
N LEU A 149 3.72 -13.31 2.67
CA LEU A 149 5.11 -13.00 2.98
C LEU A 149 5.42 -13.22 4.47
N ALA A 150 4.53 -12.78 5.37
CA ALA A 150 4.67 -12.96 6.80
C ALA A 150 4.69 -14.44 7.18
N ARG A 151 3.76 -15.24 6.66
CA ARG A 151 3.75 -16.70 6.91
C ARG A 151 5.04 -17.37 6.46
N ARG A 152 5.57 -17.00 5.29
CA ARG A 152 6.85 -17.54 4.79
C ARG A 152 8.03 -17.17 5.69
N ARG A 153 7.91 -16.11 6.50
CA ARG A 153 8.90 -15.69 7.51
C ARG A 153 8.61 -16.25 8.91
N GLY A 154 7.64 -17.13 9.07
CA GLY A 154 7.23 -17.67 10.37
C GLY A 154 6.50 -16.67 11.26
N VAL A 155 6.01 -15.55 10.71
CA VAL A 155 5.27 -14.53 11.44
C VAL A 155 3.78 -14.82 11.32
N CYS A 156 3.08 -14.96 12.46
CA CYS A 156 1.68 -15.38 12.52
C CYS A 156 0.70 -14.25 12.87
N ALA A 157 1.18 -13.02 12.98
CA ALA A 157 0.36 -11.86 13.28
C ALA A 157 0.57 -10.73 12.27
N PHE A 158 -0.52 -10.08 11.89
CA PHE A 158 -0.51 -8.94 10.98
C PHE A 158 -1.26 -7.77 11.62
N ARG A 159 -0.58 -6.67 11.85
CA ARG A 159 -1.11 -5.47 12.50
C ARG A 159 -1.19 -4.32 11.51
N VAL A 160 -2.22 -3.51 11.65
CA VAL A 160 -2.45 -2.28 10.86
C VAL A 160 -3.10 -1.25 11.75
N ASP A 161 -2.70 -0.01 11.63
CA ASP A 161 -3.41 1.13 12.21
C ASP A 161 -3.93 2.09 11.13
N THR A 162 -5.01 2.79 11.45
CA THR A 162 -5.60 3.77 10.54
C THR A 162 -6.38 4.84 11.30
N ASN A 163 -6.60 6.00 10.68
CA ASN A 163 -7.49 7.02 11.23
C ASN A 163 -8.93 6.53 11.29
N PHE A 164 -9.67 7.03 12.28
CA PHE A 164 -11.10 6.75 12.46
C PHE A 164 -11.97 7.24 11.29
N ASP A 165 -11.50 8.23 10.53
CA ASP A 165 -12.20 8.80 9.37
C ASP A 165 -11.89 8.08 8.05
N ASN A 166 -10.91 7.17 8.03
CA ASN A 166 -10.56 6.40 6.83
C ASN A 166 -11.52 5.20 6.61
N ARG A 167 -12.77 5.52 6.31
CA ARG A 167 -13.84 4.52 6.13
C ARG A 167 -13.53 3.44 5.09
N ARG A 168 -12.68 3.75 4.09
CA ARG A 168 -12.29 2.77 3.06
C ARG A 168 -11.37 1.71 3.65
N MET A 169 -10.38 2.12 4.44
CA MET A 169 -9.46 1.21 5.12
C MET A 169 -10.21 0.39 6.18
N LEU A 170 -11.08 0.99 6.98
CA LEU A 170 -11.86 0.30 8.00
C LEU A 170 -12.67 -0.85 7.38
N ARG A 171 -13.43 -0.59 6.29
CA ARG A 171 -14.17 -1.64 5.57
C ARG A 171 -13.28 -2.71 4.96
N LEU A 172 -12.09 -2.33 4.47
CA LEU A 172 -11.13 -3.28 3.92
C LEU A 172 -10.60 -4.21 5.01
N LEU A 173 -10.22 -3.68 6.17
CA LEU A 173 -9.71 -4.46 7.30
C LEU A 173 -10.76 -5.44 7.82
N GLU A 174 -12.01 -4.97 8.00
CA GLU A 174 -13.13 -5.83 8.40
C GLU A 174 -13.35 -6.98 7.40
N LYS A 175 -13.44 -6.66 6.10
CA LYS A 175 -13.60 -7.66 5.03
C LYS A 175 -12.47 -8.69 5.00
N GLU A 176 -11.24 -8.28 5.28
CA GLU A 176 -10.07 -9.16 5.29
C GLU A 176 -9.88 -9.88 6.63
N GLY A 177 -10.79 -9.73 7.59
CA GLY A 177 -10.83 -10.47 8.85
C GLY A 177 -9.88 -9.92 9.92
N PHE A 178 -9.48 -8.65 9.82
CA PHE A 178 -8.82 -7.97 10.93
C PHE A 178 -9.82 -7.64 12.03
N ARG A 179 -9.37 -7.74 13.27
CA ARG A 179 -10.17 -7.42 14.45
C ARG A 179 -9.63 -6.15 15.10
N PHE A 180 -10.53 -5.30 15.56
CA PHE A 180 -10.17 -4.13 16.35
C PHE A 180 -9.54 -4.57 17.69
N CYS A 181 -8.42 -3.94 18.05
CA CYS A 181 -7.63 -4.25 19.23
C CYS A 181 -7.56 -3.09 20.23
N GLY A 182 -7.85 -1.87 19.81
CA GLY A 182 -7.73 -0.68 20.63
C GLY A 182 -7.23 0.53 19.85
N THR A 183 -6.62 1.48 20.55
CA THR A 183 -6.03 2.68 19.94
C THR A 183 -4.53 2.75 20.22
N VAL A 184 -3.80 3.31 19.27
CA VAL A 184 -2.37 3.63 19.41
C VAL A 184 -2.15 5.11 19.17
N ARG A 185 -1.13 5.68 19.84
CA ARG A 185 -0.89 7.11 19.82
C ARG A 185 0.41 7.45 19.10
N TYR A 186 0.31 8.33 18.13
CA TYR A 186 1.43 8.94 17.43
C TYR A 186 1.48 10.45 17.75
N ALA A 187 2.58 11.11 17.40
CA ALA A 187 2.68 12.57 17.53
C ALA A 187 1.56 13.31 16.76
N GLY A 188 1.08 12.73 15.65
CA GLY A 188 -0.03 13.26 14.84
C GLY A 188 -1.43 12.81 15.27
N GLY A 189 -1.60 12.25 16.47
CA GLY A 189 -2.90 11.85 17.02
C GLY A 189 -3.11 10.36 17.17
N GLU A 190 -4.31 9.99 17.57
CA GLU A 190 -4.70 8.60 17.80
C GLU A 190 -5.07 7.88 16.49
N ARG A 191 -4.82 6.58 16.46
CA ARG A 191 -5.19 5.67 15.39
C ARG A 191 -5.90 4.46 15.94
N LEU A 192 -6.89 3.95 15.19
CA LEU A 192 -7.53 2.67 15.48
C LEU A 192 -6.58 1.54 15.07
N ALA A 193 -6.33 0.62 15.98
CA ALA A 193 -5.40 -0.49 15.82
C ALA A 193 -6.15 -1.82 15.58
N PHE A 194 -5.67 -2.56 14.61
CA PHE A 194 -6.26 -3.81 14.18
C PHE A 194 -5.21 -4.91 14.06
N GLU A 195 -5.61 -6.14 14.35
CA GLU A 195 -4.76 -7.32 14.17
C GLU A 195 -5.53 -8.45 13.51
N LYS A 196 -4.81 -9.22 12.69
CA LYS A 196 -5.26 -10.48 12.10
C LYS A 196 -4.25 -11.56 12.42
N ARG A 197 -4.72 -12.71 12.92
CA ARG A 197 -3.92 -13.95 12.97
C ARG A 197 -3.80 -14.51 11.55
N LEU A 198 -2.58 -14.90 11.17
CA LEU A 198 -2.25 -15.39 9.84
C LEU A 198 -2.24 -16.93 9.75
#